data_bd8afc988147be7e3f61a59c2128f6a3
#
_entry.id   bd8afc988147be7e3f61a59c2128f6a3
#
_cell.length_a   1.000
_cell.length_b   1.000
_cell.length_c   1.000
_cell.angle_alpha   90.00
_cell.angle_beta   90.00
_cell.angle_gamma   90.00
#
_symmetry.space_group_name_H-M   'P 1'
#
loop_
_entity.id
_entity.type
_entity.pdbx_description
1 polymer ?
#
loop_
_entity_poly.entity_id
_entity_poly.type
_entity_poly.pdbx_seq_one_letter_code
_entity_poly.pdbx_strand_id
1 'polypeptide(L)'
;MRRTRKLLWQGVLIMDKLDAFLDNLQNEIFEEARQALGEKGFLRWQNPRFCGRMENPDGHGRITGECGDTMEIFLKFKNDRVSHASYVTNGCASSAISGSFAAELTLGKNPDELTDITDETVLETIGRLPEKDLHCAGLAARTVQEALNDYMIRQLNNRSDMQGPCPG
;
A
#
# COMPACT_ATOMS: atom_id res chain seq x y z
N MET A 1 -7.28 35.64 47.61
CA MET A 1 -8.06 34.95 46.55
C MET A 1 -7.90 35.48 45.12
N ARG A 2 -7.11 36.51 44.83
CA ARG A 2 -6.93 37.06 43.44
C ARG A 2 -5.72 36.48 42.69
N ARG A 3 -4.78 35.79 43.30
CA ARG A 3 -3.55 35.28 42.67
C ARG A 3 -3.75 33.95 41.92
N THR A 4 -4.61 33.09 42.38
CA THR A 4 -4.89 31.75 41.78
C THR A 4 -5.67 31.86 40.47
N ARG A 5 -6.55 32.85 40.33
CA ARG A 5 -7.31 33.05 39.06
C ARG A 5 -6.42 33.50 37.90
N LYS A 6 -5.36 34.28 38.16
CA LYS A 6 -4.45 34.79 37.12
C LYS A 6 -3.55 33.68 36.54
N LEU A 7 -3.16 32.70 37.35
CA LEU A 7 -2.34 31.54 36.95
C LEU A 7 -3.14 30.57 36.07
N LEU A 8 -4.42 30.34 36.36
CA LEU A 8 -5.30 29.48 35.56
C LEU A 8 -5.54 30.08 34.14
N TRP A 9 -5.73 31.40 34.04
CA TRP A 9 -5.91 32.09 32.77
C TRP A 9 -4.63 32.13 31.92
N GLN A 10 -3.46 32.22 32.54
CA GLN A 10 -2.17 32.14 31.84
C GLN A 10 -1.90 30.75 31.31
N GLY A 11 -2.27 29.70 32.04
CA GLY A 11 -2.15 28.32 31.60
C GLY A 11 -3.02 28.02 30.39
N VAL A 12 -4.27 28.47 30.37
CA VAL A 12 -5.20 28.30 29.23
C VAL A 12 -4.68 29.05 28.00
N LEU A 13 -4.20 30.28 28.15
CA LEU A 13 -3.66 31.09 27.04
C LEU A 13 -2.36 30.51 26.43
N ILE A 14 -1.57 29.80 27.23
CA ILE A 14 -0.36 29.10 26.77
C ILE A 14 -0.75 27.81 26.00
N MET A 15 -1.74 27.09 26.49
CA MET A 15 -2.27 25.89 25.77
C MET A 15 -2.89 26.29 24.44
N ASP A 16 -3.74 27.33 24.39
CA ASP A 16 -4.32 27.80 23.12
C ASP A 16 -3.25 28.23 22.11
N LYS A 17 -2.15 28.83 22.56
CA LYS A 17 -1.04 29.21 21.67
C LYS A 17 -0.23 28.01 21.21
N LEU A 18 -0.05 27.00 22.05
CA LEU A 18 0.63 25.76 21.70
C LEU A 18 -0.20 24.96 20.70
N ASP A 19 -1.51 24.85 20.94
CA ASP A 19 -2.43 24.16 20.04
C ASP A 19 -2.44 24.83 18.66
N ALA A 20 -2.54 26.16 18.62
CA ALA A 20 -2.46 26.91 17.36
C ALA A 20 -1.11 26.75 16.63
N PHE A 21 -0.01 26.66 17.37
CA PHE A 21 1.32 26.40 16.79
C PHE A 21 1.40 24.97 16.21
N LEU A 22 0.89 23.97 16.93
CA LEU A 22 0.86 22.58 16.46
C LEU A 22 -0.02 22.43 15.22
N ASP A 23 -1.19 23.07 15.19
CA ASP A 23 -2.09 23.07 14.03
C ASP A 23 -1.42 23.70 12.80
N ASN A 24 -0.72 24.82 12.97
CA ASN A 24 0.03 25.45 11.88
C ASN A 24 1.14 24.53 11.35
N LEU A 25 1.93 23.93 12.24
CA LEU A 25 3.00 23.00 11.86
C LEU A 25 2.44 21.77 11.14
N GLN A 26 1.33 21.23 11.62
CA GLN A 26 0.68 20.10 10.96
C GLN A 26 0.16 20.46 9.57
N ASN A 27 -0.41 21.67 9.40
CA ASN A 27 -0.87 22.15 8.11
C ASN A 27 0.29 22.33 7.12
N GLU A 28 1.44 22.87 7.57
CA GLU A 28 2.65 22.98 6.74
C GLU A 28 3.13 21.60 6.27
N ILE A 29 3.23 20.62 7.19
CA ILE A 29 3.63 19.24 6.86
C ILE A 29 2.66 18.60 5.87
N PHE A 30 1.36 18.81 6.04
CA PHE A 30 0.35 18.26 5.13
C PHE A 30 0.41 18.91 3.75
N GLU A 31 0.68 20.19 3.68
CA GLU A 31 0.83 20.88 2.40
C GLU A 31 2.08 20.42 1.64
N GLU A 32 3.21 20.27 2.33
CA GLU A 32 4.43 19.71 1.76
C GLU A 32 4.21 18.28 1.26
N ALA A 33 3.55 17.43 2.06
CA ALA A 33 3.22 16.06 1.66
C ALA A 33 2.29 16.02 0.45
N ARG A 34 1.30 16.91 0.38
CA ARG A 34 0.37 17.03 -0.76
C ARG A 34 1.10 17.47 -2.03
N GLN A 35 2.03 18.39 -1.93
CA GLN A 35 2.86 18.84 -3.06
C GLN A 35 3.77 17.71 -3.56
N ALA A 36 4.36 16.94 -2.65
CA ALA A 36 5.26 15.85 -2.98
C ALA A 36 4.54 14.64 -3.59
N LEU A 37 3.40 14.24 -3.03
CA LEU A 37 2.68 13.01 -3.36
C LEU A 37 1.55 13.22 -4.39
N GLY A 38 1.18 14.47 -4.65
CA GLY A 38 -0.04 14.80 -5.37
C GLY A 38 -1.31 14.48 -4.55
N GLU A 39 -2.47 14.96 -5.01
CA GLU A 39 -3.72 14.83 -4.25
C GLU A 39 -4.12 13.37 -4.00
N LYS A 40 -4.05 12.52 -5.04
CA LYS A 40 -4.40 11.08 -4.92
C LYS A 40 -3.48 10.34 -3.94
N GLY A 41 -2.17 10.55 -4.05
CA GLY A 41 -1.18 9.93 -3.18
C GLY A 41 -1.33 10.39 -1.74
N PHE A 42 -1.53 11.70 -1.53
CA PHE A 42 -1.75 12.29 -0.22
C PHE A 42 -2.99 11.73 0.48
N LEU A 43 -4.13 11.66 -0.21
CA LEU A 43 -5.37 11.09 0.33
C LEU A 43 -5.21 9.60 0.66
N ARG A 44 -4.48 8.84 -0.17
CA ARG A 44 -4.19 7.43 0.07
C ARG A 44 -3.27 7.23 1.27
N TRP A 45 -2.30 8.11 1.45
CA TRP A 45 -1.41 8.11 2.61
C TRP A 45 -2.16 8.39 3.91
N GLN A 46 -3.07 9.37 3.91
CA GLN A 46 -3.90 9.66 5.08
C GLN A 46 -4.89 8.53 5.40
N ASN A 47 -5.41 7.86 4.38
CA ASN A 47 -6.40 6.79 4.52
C ASN A 47 -5.92 5.55 3.76
N PRO A 48 -4.99 4.77 4.33
CA PRO A 48 -4.47 3.56 3.69
C PRO A 48 -5.59 2.56 3.43
N ARG A 49 -5.67 2.06 2.18
CA ARG A 49 -6.61 1.02 1.78
C ARG A 49 -5.83 -0.25 1.46
N PHE A 50 -6.45 -1.39 1.66
CA PHE A 50 -5.87 -2.71 1.38
C PHE A 50 -4.64 -3.07 2.22
N CYS A 51 -4.37 -2.32 3.30
CA CYS A 51 -3.24 -2.59 4.18
C CYS A 51 -3.58 -3.73 5.15
N GLY A 52 -2.71 -4.73 5.22
CA GLY A 52 -2.81 -5.84 6.16
C GLY A 52 -2.46 -7.19 5.55
N ARG A 53 -2.13 -8.15 6.42
CA ARG A 53 -1.91 -9.53 6.01
C ARG A 53 -3.23 -10.21 5.74
N MET A 54 -3.22 -11.08 4.72
CA MET A 54 -4.36 -11.93 4.38
C MET A 54 -4.08 -13.36 4.87
N GLU A 55 -5.05 -13.96 5.55
CA GLU A 55 -4.99 -15.37 5.90
C GLU A 55 -5.35 -16.24 4.68
N ASN A 56 -4.55 -17.28 4.44
CA ASN A 56 -4.76 -18.24 3.37
C ASN A 56 -4.96 -17.60 1.97
N PRO A 57 -4.02 -16.76 1.50
CA PRO A 57 -4.08 -16.22 0.15
C PRO A 57 -3.90 -17.34 -0.88
N ASP A 58 -4.46 -17.18 -2.07
CA ASP A 58 -4.25 -18.10 -3.19
C ASP A 58 -2.93 -17.79 -3.93
N GLY A 59 -2.49 -16.54 -3.88
CA GLY A 59 -1.18 -16.08 -4.35
C GLY A 59 -0.55 -15.10 -3.37
N HIS A 60 0.75 -15.23 -3.12
CA HIS A 60 1.52 -14.38 -2.21
C HIS A 60 2.87 -14.04 -2.84
N GLY A 61 3.11 -12.76 -3.04
CA GLY A 61 4.40 -12.23 -3.47
C GLY A 61 5.12 -11.50 -2.33
N ARG A 62 6.44 -11.66 -2.27
CA ARG A 62 7.30 -10.91 -1.34
C ARG A 62 8.59 -10.54 -2.03
N ILE A 63 8.84 -9.24 -2.14
CA ILE A 63 10.07 -8.70 -2.74
C ILE A 63 10.70 -7.66 -1.82
N THR A 64 12.02 -7.68 -1.74
CA THR A 64 12.82 -6.62 -1.14
C THR A 64 13.48 -5.84 -2.27
N GLY A 65 13.21 -4.53 -2.32
CA GLY A 65 13.79 -3.61 -3.29
C GLY A 65 15.25 -3.23 -2.97
N GLU A 66 15.90 -2.57 -3.89
CA GLU A 66 17.28 -2.09 -3.74
C GLU A 66 17.42 -1.06 -2.61
N CYS A 67 16.35 -0.33 -2.29
CA CYS A 67 16.29 0.61 -1.16
C CYS A 67 16.21 -0.09 0.21
N GLY A 68 16.07 -1.43 0.26
CA GLY A 68 15.87 -2.21 1.47
C GLY A 68 14.41 -2.33 1.92
N ASP A 69 13.48 -1.62 1.27
CA ASP A 69 12.06 -1.77 1.54
C ASP A 69 11.57 -3.15 1.10
N THR A 70 10.83 -3.82 1.96
CA THR A 70 10.18 -5.10 1.64
C THR A 70 8.68 -4.86 1.47
N MET A 71 8.12 -5.43 0.41
CA MET A 71 6.69 -5.41 0.15
C MET A 71 6.17 -6.84 0.00
N GLU A 72 5.00 -7.09 0.58
CA GLU A 72 4.24 -8.32 0.41
C GLU A 72 2.88 -7.96 -0.19
N ILE A 73 2.43 -8.73 -1.19
CA ILE A 73 1.09 -8.61 -1.77
C ILE A 73 0.42 -9.99 -1.69
N PHE A 74 -0.83 -9.99 -1.27
CA PHE A 74 -1.66 -11.17 -1.08
C PHE A 74 -2.87 -11.07 -2.00
N LEU A 75 -3.14 -12.16 -2.75
CA LEU A 75 -4.24 -12.24 -3.69
C LEU A 75 -5.16 -13.40 -3.34
N LYS A 76 -6.47 -13.16 -3.39
CA LYS A 76 -7.51 -14.18 -3.26
C LYS A 76 -8.32 -14.20 -4.55
N PHE A 77 -8.46 -15.39 -5.14
CA PHE A 77 -9.19 -15.57 -6.38
C PHE A 77 -10.57 -16.16 -6.14
N LYS A 78 -11.52 -15.77 -6.98
CA LYS A 78 -12.85 -16.36 -7.08
C LYS A 78 -13.30 -16.32 -8.54
N ASN A 79 -13.69 -17.46 -9.10
CA ASN A 79 -14.06 -17.58 -10.51
C ASN A 79 -12.97 -17.04 -11.46
N ASP A 80 -11.73 -17.41 -11.20
CA ASP A 80 -10.54 -17.00 -11.97
C ASP A 80 -10.28 -15.49 -12.01
N ARG A 81 -10.83 -14.74 -11.04
CA ARG A 81 -10.58 -13.29 -10.87
C ARG A 81 -10.21 -12.96 -9.44
N VAL A 82 -9.36 -11.96 -9.27
CA VAL A 82 -9.00 -11.46 -7.96
C VAL A 82 -10.22 -10.87 -7.27
N SER A 83 -10.66 -11.51 -6.20
CA SER A 83 -11.79 -11.07 -5.38
C SER A 83 -11.37 -10.18 -4.23
N HIS A 84 -10.18 -10.43 -3.66
CA HIS A 84 -9.60 -9.64 -2.57
C HIS A 84 -8.10 -9.53 -2.78
N ALA A 85 -7.57 -8.37 -2.44
CA ALA A 85 -6.14 -8.09 -2.44
C ALA A 85 -5.76 -7.30 -1.19
N SER A 86 -4.55 -7.52 -0.70
CA SER A 86 -3.99 -6.70 0.38
C SER A 86 -2.48 -6.63 0.26
N TYR A 87 -1.87 -5.68 0.98
CA TYR A 87 -0.43 -5.52 1.00
C TYR A 87 0.09 -5.22 2.41
N VAL A 88 1.37 -5.50 2.61
CA VAL A 88 2.14 -5.09 3.78
C VAL A 88 3.50 -4.60 3.30
N THR A 89 4.01 -3.53 3.89
CA THR A 89 5.36 -3.04 3.63
C THR A 89 5.98 -2.49 4.92
N ASN A 90 7.29 -2.57 5.03
CA ASN A 90 8.09 -1.88 6.04
C ASN A 90 8.71 -0.58 5.50
N GLY A 91 8.39 -0.23 4.25
CA GLY A 91 8.95 0.91 3.56
C GLY A 91 8.34 2.25 3.92
N CYS A 92 8.76 3.29 3.17
CA CYS A 92 8.34 4.67 3.35
C CYS A 92 6.87 4.90 2.89
N ALA A 93 6.40 6.14 3.01
CA ALA A 93 5.06 6.55 2.57
C ALA A 93 4.82 6.23 1.08
N SER A 94 5.81 6.47 0.21
CA SER A 94 5.73 6.17 -1.22
C SER A 94 5.59 4.67 -1.50
N SER A 95 6.28 3.81 -0.71
CA SER A 95 6.12 2.35 -0.78
C SER A 95 4.71 1.93 -0.35
N ALA A 96 4.18 2.50 0.74
CA ALA A 96 2.83 2.19 1.21
C ALA A 96 1.75 2.63 0.21
N ILE A 97 1.89 3.81 -0.40
CA ILE A 97 1.01 4.32 -1.44
C ILE A 97 1.05 3.40 -2.66
N SER A 98 2.24 3.04 -3.13
CA SER A 98 2.43 2.17 -4.29
C SER A 98 1.83 0.79 -4.08
N GLY A 99 2.07 0.17 -2.92
CA GLY A 99 1.47 -1.12 -2.55
C GLY A 99 -0.06 -1.07 -2.48
N SER A 100 -0.62 0.02 -1.94
CA SER A 100 -2.06 0.22 -1.86
C SER A 100 -2.72 0.35 -3.24
N PHE A 101 -2.14 1.12 -4.15
CA PHE A 101 -2.66 1.26 -5.52
C PHE A 101 -2.43 -0.01 -6.35
N ALA A 102 -1.29 -0.68 -6.19
CA ALA A 102 -1.04 -1.95 -6.85
C ALA A 102 -2.06 -3.02 -6.42
N ALA A 103 -2.34 -3.16 -5.13
CA ALA A 103 -3.39 -4.06 -4.64
C ALA A 103 -4.77 -3.70 -5.21
N GLU A 104 -5.14 -2.42 -5.28
CA GLU A 104 -6.39 -1.97 -5.90
C GLU A 104 -6.48 -2.34 -7.38
N LEU A 105 -5.40 -2.17 -8.13
CA LEU A 105 -5.32 -2.49 -9.56
C LEU A 105 -5.52 -3.97 -9.86
N THR A 106 -5.22 -4.86 -8.92
CA THR A 106 -5.42 -6.31 -9.12
C THR A 106 -6.89 -6.73 -9.06
N LEU A 107 -7.76 -5.97 -8.37
CA LEU A 107 -9.14 -6.36 -8.14
C LEU A 107 -9.93 -6.57 -9.43
N GLY A 108 -10.63 -7.69 -9.52
CA GLY A 108 -11.45 -8.07 -10.67
C GLY A 108 -10.67 -8.58 -11.88
N LYS A 109 -9.34 -8.51 -11.87
CA LYS A 109 -8.48 -8.99 -12.95
C LYS A 109 -8.32 -10.50 -12.91
N ASN A 110 -8.23 -11.11 -14.08
CA ASN A 110 -7.82 -12.50 -14.25
C ASN A 110 -6.28 -12.61 -14.31
N PRO A 111 -5.69 -13.82 -14.30
CA PRO A 111 -4.24 -14.02 -14.35
C PRO A 111 -3.56 -13.31 -15.55
N ASP A 112 -4.16 -13.35 -16.73
CA ASP A 112 -3.58 -12.70 -17.92
C ASP A 112 -3.59 -11.16 -17.77
N GLU A 113 -4.68 -10.59 -17.30
CA GLU A 113 -4.82 -9.15 -17.05
C GLU A 113 -3.90 -8.64 -15.92
N LEU A 114 -3.46 -9.52 -15.00
CA LEU A 114 -2.49 -9.16 -13.96
C LEU A 114 -1.08 -8.95 -14.52
N THR A 115 -0.74 -9.59 -15.65
CA THR A 115 0.56 -9.39 -16.31
C THR A 115 0.74 -7.98 -16.84
N ASP A 116 -0.35 -7.24 -17.09
CA ASP A 116 -0.35 -5.86 -17.57
C ASP A 116 -0.09 -4.83 -16.47
N ILE A 117 0.01 -5.26 -15.21
CA ILE A 117 0.33 -4.35 -14.11
C ILE A 117 1.85 -4.13 -14.08
N THR A 118 2.27 -3.02 -14.65
CA THR A 118 3.66 -2.56 -14.72
C THR A 118 3.90 -1.39 -13.76
N ASP A 119 5.14 -0.98 -13.63
CA ASP A 119 5.53 0.21 -12.87
C ASP A 119 4.89 1.48 -13.45
N GLU A 120 4.82 1.60 -14.77
CA GLU A 120 4.12 2.71 -15.44
C GLU A 120 2.64 2.74 -15.07
N THR A 121 1.94 1.59 -15.12
CA THR A 121 0.52 1.50 -14.78
C THR A 121 0.26 1.93 -13.33
N VAL A 122 1.14 1.53 -12.40
CA VAL A 122 1.05 1.92 -10.99
C VAL A 122 1.30 3.42 -10.85
N LEU A 123 2.34 3.97 -11.50
CA LEU A 123 2.66 5.40 -11.48
C LEU A 123 1.54 6.27 -12.06
N GLU A 124 0.97 5.89 -13.20
CA GLU A 124 -0.16 6.58 -13.83
C GLU A 124 -1.38 6.61 -12.89
N THR A 125 -1.62 5.51 -12.19
CA THR A 125 -2.75 5.41 -11.25
C THR A 125 -2.55 6.30 -10.03
N ILE A 126 -1.33 6.38 -9.49
CA ILE A 126 -0.97 7.27 -8.38
C ILE A 126 -1.02 8.73 -8.85
N GLY A 127 -0.49 9.00 -10.03
CA GLY A 127 -0.38 10.31 -10.67
C GLY A 127 0.90 11.07 -10.30
N ARG A 128 1.38 11.01 -9.07
CA ARG A 128 2.62 11.69 -8.65
C ARG A 128 3.28 10.98 -7.46
N LEU A 129 4.58 10.79 -7.59
CA LEU A 129 5.50 10.43 -6.51
C LEU A 129 6.75 11.32 -6.60
N PRO A 130 7.49 11.52 -5.50
CA PRO A 130 8.80 12.13 -5.54
C PRO A 130 9.72 11.36 -6.50
N GLU A 131 10.56 12.08 -7.26
CA GLU A 131 11.44 11.48 -8.27
C GLU A 131 12.34 10.37 -7.69
N LYS A 132 12.86 10.59 -6.48
CA LYS A 132 13.69 9.62 -5.76
C LYS A 132 12.95 8.34 -5.37
N ASP A 133 11.61 8.36 -5.35
CA ASP A 133 10.75 7.28 -4.87
C ASP A 133 9.99 6.56 -6.00
N LEU A 134 10.27 6.91 -7.28
CA LEU A 134 9.60 6.28 -8.44
C LEU A 134 9.81 4.76 -8.47
N HIS A 135 10.94 4.28 -7.96
CA HIS A 135 11.24 2.84 -7.84
C HIS A 135 10.25 2.07 -6.95
N CYS A 136 9.50 2.75 -6.05
CA CYS A 136 8.49 2.12 -5.20
C CYS A 136 7.32 1.56 -6.03
N ALA A 137 6.97 2.19 -7.14
CA ALA A 137 5.96 1.67 -8.07
C ALA A 137 6.43 0.39 -8.75
N GLY A 138 7.70 0.34 -9.17
CA GLY A 138 8.32 -0.87 -9.71
C GLY A 138 8.41 -2.00 -8.70
N LEU A 139 8.70 -1.69 -7.43
CA LEU A 139 8.67 -2.68 -6.34
C LEU A 139 7.26 -3.28 -6.20
N ALA A 140 6.24 -2.43 -6.19
CA ALA A 140 4.84 -2.87 -6.05
C ALA A 140 4.39 -3.73 -7.25
N ALA A 141 4.68 -3.30 -8.48
CA ALA A 141 4.36 -4.05 -9.69
C ALA A 141 5.02 -5.44 -9.69
N ARG A 142 6.33 -5.51 -9.41
CA ARG A 142 7.06 -6.79 -9.32
C ARG A 142 6.50 -7.70 -8.23
N THR A 143 6.05 -7.13 -7.11
CA THR A 143 5.44 -7.92 -6.04
C THR A 143 4.08 -8.49 -6.45
N VAL A 144 3.30 -7.78 -7.28
CA VAL A 144 2.08 -8.34 -7.91
C VAL A 144 2.44 -9.51 -8.82
N GLN A 145 3.48 -9.38 -9.67
CA GLN A 145 3.91 -10.45 -10.56
C GLN A 145 4.37 -11.69 -9.79
N GLU A 146 5.06 -11.50 -8.67
CA GLU A 146 5.47 -12.62 -7.81
C GLU A 146 4.27 -13.29 -7.13
N ALA A 147 3.26 -12.53 -6.72
CA ALA A 147 2.02 -13.10 -6.17
C ALA A 147 1.23 -13.90 -7.24
N LEU A 148 1.23 -13.44 -8.48
CA LEU A 148 0.66 -14.17 -9.61
C LEU A 148 1.42 -15.47 -9.88
N ASN A 149 2.75 -15.40 -9.89
CA ASN A 149 3.62 -16.57 -10.09
C ASN A 149 3.35 -17.66 -9.03
N ASP A 150 3.29 -17.29 -7.76
CA ASP A 150 2.95 -18.20 -6.66
C ASP A 150 1.56 -18.83 -6.87
N TYR A 151 0.56 -18.04 -7.27
CA TYR A 151 -0.78 -18.55 -7.61
C TYR A 151 -0.72 -19.59 -8.73
N MET A 152 -0.04 -19.30 -9.83
CA MET A 152 0.05 -20.19 -10.97
C MET A 152 0.74 -21.51 -10.62
N ILE A 153 1.83 -21.47 -9.85
CA ILE A 153 2.54 -22.66 -9.36
C ILE A 153 1.61 -23.54 -8.50
N ARG A 154 0.87 -22.94 -7.58
CA ARG A 154 -0.10 -23.66 -6.73
C ARG A 154 -1.21 -24.31 -7.55
N GLN A 155 -1.71 -23.64 -8.60
CA GLN A 155 -2.72 -24.22 -9.50
C GLN A 155 -2.18 -25.42 -10.27
N LEU A 156 -0.92 -25.38 -10.74
CA LEU A 156 -0.28 -26.50 -11.43
C LEU A 156 -0.12 -27.71 -10.50
N ASN A 157 0.34 -27.49 -9.26
CA ASN A 157 0.51 -28.56 -8.28
C ASN A 157 -0.82 -29.21 -7.92
N ASN A 158 -1.87 -28.43 -7.69
CA ASN A 158 -3.21 -28.98 -7.40
C ASN A 158 -3.79 -29.80 -8.56
N ARG A 159 -3.49 -29.43 -9.82
CA ARG A 159 -3.91 -30.21 -10.99
C ARG A 159 -3.14 -31.52 -11.10
N SER A 160 -1.86 -31.55 -10.77
CA SER A 160 -1.02 -32.73 -10.79
C SER A 160 -1.48 -33.77 -9.76
N ASP A 161 -1.89 -33.30 -8.57
CA ASP A 161 -2.39 -34.19 -7.50
C ASP A 161 -3.76 -34.81 -7.83
N MET A 162 -4.57 -34.14 -8.67
CA MET A 162 -5.87 -34.66 -9.12
C MET A 162 -5.76 -35.65 -10.29
N GLN A 163 -4.61 -35.71 -11.00
CA GLN A 163 -4.28 -36.68 -12.02
C GLN A 163 -3.43 -37.80 -11.42
N GLY A 164 -4.00 -38.55 -10.46
CA GLY A 164 -3.37 -39.76 -9.91
C GLY A 164 -2.96 -40.74 -11.01
N PRO A 165 -2.01 -41.69 -10.75
CA PRO A 165 -1.48 -42.58 -11.77
C PRO A 165 -2.63 -43.34 -12.41
N CYS A 166 -2.64 -43.36 -13.77
CA CYS A 166 -3.55 -44.20 -14.53
C CYS A 166 -3.44 -45.64 -14.00
N PRO A 167 -4.56 -46.31 -13.65
CA PRO A 167 -4.51 -47.72 -13.33
C PRO A 167 -4.10 -48.46 -14.60
N GLY A 168 -2.91 -49.09 -14.53
CA GLY A 168 -2.40 -50.01 -15.58
C GLY A 168 -3.19 -51.32 -15.65
#